data_215062b675b5fecea83c08e9c1315beb
#
_entry.id   215062b675b5fecea83c08e9c1315beb
#
_cell.length_a   1.000
_cell.length_b   1.000
_cell.length_c   1.000
_cell.angle_alpha   90.00
_cell.angle_beta   90.00
_cell.angle_gamma   90.00
#
_symmetry.space_group_name_H-M   'P 1'
#
loop_
_entity.id
_entity.type
_entity.pdbx_description
1 polymer ?
#
loop_
_entity_poly.entity_id
_entity_poly.type
_entity_poly.pdbx_seq_one_letter_code
_entity_poly.pdbx_strand_id
1 'polypeptide(L)'
;MAEKVDYAALKKGGFMRQKQKGCFSLRLAVVGGNLTAENIKTVAEVSEKYGHGYVHMTSRQGIEIPFIKVEDINVVKEELAKGGVGTGVCGPRVRTVTACQGSEICPSGCIDTYTLAKELDERYFGRELPHKFKFGVTGCQNNCLKAEENDVGIKGGMTV
;
A
#
# COMPACT_ATOMS: atom_id res chain seq x y z
N MET A 1 5.26 34.05 -5.44
CA MET A 1 6.34 33.32 -4.74
C MET A 1 5.99 31.84 -4.82
N ALA A 2 6.83 31.00 -5.44
CA ALA A 2 6.56 29.56 -5.50
C ALA A 2 6.57 29.01 -4.06
N GLU A 3 5.46 28.41 -3.66
CA GLU A 3 5.32 27.76 -2.36
C GLU A 3 6.41 26.69 -2.19
N LYS A 4 7.16 26.76 -1.10
CA LYS A 4 8.29 25.86 -0.88
C LYS A 4 7.76 24.44 -0.63
N VAL A 5 7.96 23.55 -1.58
CA VAL A 5 7.50 22.16 -1.53
C VAL A 5 8.11 21.43 -0.31
N ASP A 6 7.29 20.99 0.63
CA ASP A 6 7.74 20.15 1.75
C ASP A 6 7.84 18.67 1.33
N TYR A 7 9.02 18.30 0.83
CA TYR A 7 9.31 16.93 0.41
C TYR A 7 9.20 15.90 1.54
N ALA A 8 9.42 16.31 2.79
CA ALA A 8 9.34 15.39 3.93
C ALA A 8 7.88 15.05 4.25
N ALA A 9 7.00 16.05 4.25
CA ALA A 9 5.56 15.85 4.42
C ALA A 9 4.96 15.02 3.27
N LEU A 10 5.32 15.32 2.02
CA LEU A 10 4.88 14.56 0.86
C LEU A 10 5.30 13.09 0.93
N LYS A 11 6.55 12.83 1.30
CA LYS A 11 7.05 11.45 1.49
C LYS A 11 6.28 10.70 2.57
N LYS A 12 5.97 11.35 3.69
CA LYS A 12 5.15 10.77 4.76
C LYS A 12 3.76 10.37 4.25
N GLY A 13 3.18 11.15 3.35
CA GLY A 13 1.89 10.90 2.70
C GLY A 13 1.93 10.00 1.47
N GLY A 14 3.01 9.26 1.24
CA GLY A 14 3.11 8.29 0.14
C GLY A 14 3.63 8.84 -1.19
N PHE A 15 3.92 10.15 -1.30
CA PHE A 15 4.47 10.75 -2.51
C PHE A 15 6.00 10.68 -2.53
N MET A 16 6.52 9.75 -3.30
CA MET A 16 7.95 9.52 -3.44
C MET A 16 8.51 10.39 -4.55
N ARG A 17 9.54 11.19 -4.22
CA ARG A 17 10.24 12.00 -5.22
C ARG A 17 10.83 11.13 -6.31
N GLN A 18 10.60 11.52 -7.56
CA GLN A 18 11.17 10.87 -8.75
C GLN A 18 12.45 11.57 -9.24
N LYS A 19 13.09 10.96 -10.26
CA LYS A 19 14.20 11.56 -11.00
C LYS A 19 13.77 12.84 -11.70
N GLN A 20 12.56 12.86 -12.27
CA GLN A 20 11.99 14.02 -12.94
C GLN A 20 11.59 15.07 -11.91
N LYS A 21 12.10 16.30 -12.09
CA LYS A 21 11.81 17.42 -11.17
C LYS A 21 10.31 17.74 -11.19
N GLY A 22 9.75 17.96 -10.01
CA GLY A 22 8.32 18.28 -9.84
C GLY A 22 7.36 17.09 -9.97
N CYS A 23 7.87 15.88 -10.24
CA CYS A 23 7.06 14.68 -10.33
C CYS A 23 7.30 13.75 -9.13
N PHE A 24 6.23 13.03 -8.77
CA PHE A 24 6.20 12.08 -7.66
C PHE A 24 5.60 10.74 -8.09
N SER A 25 6.09 9.65 -7.51
CA SER A 25 5.41 8.37 -7.56
C SER A 25 4.53 8.26 -6.32
N LEU A 26 3.22 8.18 -6.51
CA LEU A 26 2.26 8.03 -5.44
C LEU A 26 2.09 6.56 -5.10
N ARG A 27 2.40 6.20 -3.86
CA ARG A 27 2.12 4.87 -3.31
C ARG A 27 0.70 4.82 -2.73
N LEU A 28 -0.06 3.79 -3.11
CA LEU A 28 -1.41 3.55 -2.60
C LEU A 28 -1.39 2.62 -1.39
N ALA A 29 -2.40 2.74 -0.52
CA ALA A 29 -2.65 1.83 0.59
C ALA A 29 -3.47 0.64 0.08
N VAL A 30 -2.80 -0.50 -0.12
CA VAL A 30 -3.43 -1.73 -0.61
C VAL A 30 -3.19 -2.83 0.42
N VAL A 31 -4.20 -3.13 1.22
CA VAL A 31 -4.11 -4.14 2.29
C VAL A 31 -4.17 -5.54 1.69
N GLY A 32 -3.18 -6.37 2.00
CA GLY A 32 -3.13 -7.75 1.54
C GLY A 32 -3.15 -7.94 0.02
N GLY A 33 -2.85 -6.89 -0.76
CA GLY A 33 -2.93 -6.95 -2.21
C GLY A 33 -4.35 -6.93 -2.79
N ASN A 34 -5.37 -6.70 -1.96
CA ASN A 34 -6.77 -6.76 -2.37
C ASN A 34 -7.31 -5.38 -2.77
N LEU A 35 -7.92 -5.32 -3.94
CA LEU A 35 -8.63 -4.17 -4.46
C LEU A 35 -9.94 -4.63 -5.10
N THR A 36 -11.00 -3.87 -4.92
CA THR A 36 -12.26 -4.09 -5.64
C THR A 36 -12.11 -3.66 -7.10
N ALA A 37 -13.01 -4.13 -7.96
CA ALA A 37 -13.06 -3.68 -9.35
C ALA A 37 -13.25 -2.16 -9.46
N GLU A 38 -13.99 -1.55 -8.55
CA GLU A 38 -14.21 -0.10 -8.48
C GLU A 38 -12.92 0.64 -8.10
N ASN A 39 -12.18 0.14 -7.10
CA ASN A 39 -10.87 0.71 -6.76
C ASN A 39 -9.91 0.68 -7.96
N ILE A 40 -9.88 -0.45 -8.70
CA ILE A 40 -9.01 -0.61 -9.88
C ILE A 40 -9.40 0.39 -10.98
N LYS A 41 -10.68 0.60 -11.25
CA LYS A 41 -11.16 1.61 -12.21
C LYS A 41 -10.70 3.02 -11.81
N THR A 42 -10.93 3.40 -10.55
CA THR A 42 -10.48 4.70 -10.04
C THR A 42 -8.98 4.89 -10.19
N VAL A 43 -8.19 3.87 -9.87
CA VAL A 43 -6.72 3.91 -10.01
C VAL A 43 -6.32 4.07 -11.47
N ALA A 44 -7.00 3.37 -12.40
CA ALA A 44 -6.76 3.49 -13.83
C ALA A 44 -7.06 4.90 -14.33
N GLU A 45 -8.24 5.44 -14.02
CA GLU A 45 -8.66 6.80 -14.41
C GLU A 45 -7.69 7.88 -13.89
N VAL A 46 -7.29 7.78 -12.62
CA VAL A 46 -6.31 8.71 -12.03
C VAL A 46 -4.95 8.59 -12.71
N SER A 47 -4.51 7.37 -13.05
CA SER A 47 -3.24 7.17 -13.74
C SER A 47 -3.24 7.71 -15.17
N GLU A 48 -4.36 7.59 -15.87
CA GLU A 48 -4.54 8.16 -17.21
C GLU A 48 -4.55 9.68 -17.19
N LYS A 49 -5.25 10.27 -16.22
CA LYS A 49 -5.48 11.72 -16.14
C LYS A 49 -4.27 12.50 -15.60
N TYR A 50 -3.58 11.98 -14.59
CA TYR A 50 -2.53 12.69 -13.86
C TYR A 50 -1.15 12.03 -13.91
N GLY A 51 -1.07 10.76 -14.31
CA GLY A 51 0.15 9.99 -14.52
C GLY A 51 0.50 9.87 -16.00
N HIS A 52 1.05 8.73 -16.38
CA HIS A 52 1.36 8.39 -17.78
C HIS A 52 0.54 7.19 -18.29
N GLY A 53 -0.66 6.95 -17.73
CA GLY A 53 -1.56 5.89 -18.13
C GLY A 53 -1.11 4.48 -17.74
N TYR A 54 -0.21 4.34 -16.78
CA TYR A 54 0.18 3.05 -16.23
C TYR A 54 0.44 3.12 -14.72
N VAL A 55 0.42 1.96 -14.08
CA VAL A 55 0.74 1.79 -12.66
C VAL A 55 1.90 0.81 -12.50
N HIS A 56 2.64 0.95 -11.40
CA HIS A 56 3.70 0.02 -11.03
C HIS A 56 3.25 -0.84 -9.85
N MET A 57 3.28 -2.17 -10.04
CA MET A 57 3.01 -3.14 -8.97
C MET A 57 4.28 -3.34 -8.15
N THR A 58 4.19 -3.12 -6.84
CA THR A 58 5.36 -3.25 -5.95
C THR A 58 5.52 -4.66 -5.40
N SER A 59 6.74 -5.02 -4.97
CA SER A 59 7.02 -6.31 -4.33
C SER A 59 6.24 -6.53 -3.02
N ARG A 60 5.67 -5.48 -2.42
CA ARG A 60 4.84 -5.56 -1.23
C ARG A 60 3.34 -5.44 -1.53
N GLN A 61 2.89 -6.02 -2.64
CA GLN A 61 1.48 -6.05 -3.04
C GLN A 61 0.82 -4.66 -3.15
N GLY A 62 1.61 -3.61 -3.23
CA GLY A 62 1.11 -2.26 -3.37
C GLY A 62 1.10 -1.80 -4.83
N ILE A 63 0.44 -0.67 -5.07
CA ILE A 63 0.43 0.01 -6.36
C ILE A 63 1.08 1.38 -6.20
N GLU A 64 1.85 1.78 -7.20
CA GLU A 64 2.35 3.14 -7.33
C GLU A 64 1.88 3.76 -8.65
N ILE A 65 1.42 5.01 -8.60
CA ILE A 65 1.11 5.81 -9.78
C ILE A 65 2.27 6.79 -9.98
N PRO A 66 3.11 6.60 -11.01
CA PRO A 66 4.24 7.49 -11.26
C PRO A 66 3.80 8.76 -12.00
N PHE A 67 4.70 9.75 -12.03
CA PHE A 67 4.59 11.02 -12.76
C PHE A 67 3.50 12.00 -12.27
N ILE A 68 2.97 11.83 -11.08
CA ILE A 68 2.05 12.80 -10.47
C ILE A 68 2.82 14.12 -10.25
N LYS A 69 2.32 15.20 -10.83
CA LYS A 69 2.90 16.53 -10.66
C LYS A 69 2.56 17.12 -9.30
N VAL A 70 3.43 17.98 -8.79
CA VAL A 70 3.24 18.61 -7.48
C VAL A 70 1.93 19.40 -7.37
N GLU A 71 1.53 20.07 -8.45
CA GLU A 71 0.28 20.83 -8.54
C GLU A 71 -0.98 19.94 -8.46
N ASP A 72 -0.89 18.69 -8.87
CA ASP A 72 -2.03 17.76 -8.95
C ASP A 72 -2.24 16.93 -7.65
N ILE A 73 -1.31 17.01 -6.69
CA ILE A 73 -1.31 16.16 -5.49
C ILE A 73 -2.64 16.18 -4.74
N ASN A 74 -3.23 17.34 -4.54
CA ASN A 74 -4.46 17.45 -3.75
C ASN A 74 -5.66 16.88 -4.49
N VAL A 75 -5.82 17.20 -5.77
CA VAL A 75 -6.93 16.68 -6.59
C VAL A 75 -6.80 15.17 -6.77
N VAL A 76 -5.60 14.63 -6.93
CA VAL A 76 -5.35 13.19 -7.02
C VAL A 76 -5.77 12.47 -5.73
N LYS A 77 -5.46 13.03 -4.57
CA LYS A 77 -5.92 12.46 -3.28
C LYS A 77 -7.44 12.44 -3.17
N GLU A 78 -8.10 13.52 -3.60
CA GLU A 78 -9.56 13.61 -3.56
C GLU A 78 -10.24 12.63 -4.51
N GLU A 79 -9.75 12.50 -5.74
CA GLU A 79 -10.30 11.56 -6.71
C GLU A 79 -10.10 10.10 -6.26
N LEU A 80 -8.95 9.75 -5.74
CA LEU A 80 -8.70 8.41 -5.17
C LEU A 80 -9.61 8.13 -3.98
N ALA A 81 -9.77 9.09 -3.07
CA ALA A 81 -10.62 8.93 -1.88
C ALA A 81 -12.11 8.71 -2.26
N LYS A 82 -12.63 9.38 -3.30
CA LYS A 82 -13.98 9.16 -3.83
C LYS A 82 -14.19 7.71 -4.29
N GLY A 83 -13.15 7.09 -4.87
CA GLY A 83 -13.17 5.67 -5.26
C GLY A 83 -12.76 4.71 -4.15
N GLY A 84 -12.67 5.16 -2.90
CA GLY A 84 -12.33 4.31 -1.76
C GLY A 84 -10.85 3.89 -1.72
N VAL A 85 -9.97 4.60 -2.40
CA VAL A 85 -8.52 4.28 -2.44
C VAL A 85 -7.74 5.28 -1.60
N GLY A 86 -7.06 4.80 -0.56
CA GLY A 86 -6.20 5.60 0.28
C GLY A 86 -4.78 5.75 -0.25
N THR A 87 -4.10 6.83 0.14
CA THR A 87 -2.67 6.96 -0.09
C THR A 87 -1.87 6.16 0.93
N GLY A 88 -0.80 5.53 0.50
CA GLY A 88 0.12 4.82 1.37
C GLY A 88 0.99 5.77 2.20
N VAL A 89 1.84 5.20 3.02
CA VAL A 89 2.79 5.94 3.85
C VAL A 89 4.22 5.51 3.59
N CYS A 90 5.15 6.44 3.82
CA CYS A 90 6.60 6.19 3.74
C CYS A 90 7.33 6.80 4.94
N GLY A 91 8.61 6.46 5.09
CA GLY A 91 9.40 6.92 6.24
C GLY A 91 9.25 6.02 7.47
N PRO A 92 9.52 6.54 8.68
CA PRO A 92 9.52 5.79 9.93
C PRO A 92 8.09 5.60 10.46
N ARG A 93 7.34 4.74 9.78
CA ARG A 93 5.93 4.45 10.07
C ARG A 93 5.60 2.99 9.83
N VAL A 94 4.51 2.54 10.43
CA VAL A 94 3.91 1.24 10.11
C VAL A 94 3.37 1.28 8.69
N ARG A 95 3.81 0.32 7.88
CA ARG A 95 3.43 0.17 6.46
C ARG A 95 2.15 -0.62 6.34
N THR A 96 1.47 -0.47 5.20
CA THR A 96 0.35 -1.32 4.81
C THR A 96 0.72 -2.79 4.97
N VAL A 97 -0.18 -3.56 5.57
CA VAL A 97 0.02 -4.99 5.84
C VAL A 97 -0.04 -5.80 4.55
N THR A 98 0.90 -6.71 4.37
CA THR A 98 0.89 -7.68 3.27
C THR A 98 0.30 -9.01 3.73
N ALA A 99 -0.49 -9.66 2.87
CA ALA A 99 -1.11 -10.95 3.19
C ALA A 99 -1.20 -11.85 1.94
N CYS A 100 -1.07 -13.16 2.11
CA CYS A 100 -1.43 -14.09 1.04
C CYS A 100 -2.95 -14.29 0.99
N GLN A 101 -3.46 -15.06 0.03
CA GLN A 101 -4.90 -15.30 -0.17
C GLN A 101 -5.60 -16.01 1.01
N GLY A 102 -4.84 -16.75 1.84
CA GLY A 102 -5.40 -17.41 3.04
C GLY A 102 -6.46 -18.47 2.78
N SER A 103 -7.20 -18.85 3.82
CA SER A 103 -8.18 -19.92 3.79
C SER A 103 -9.40 -19.65 2.89
N GLU A 104 -9.69 -18.39 2.59
CA GLU A 104 -10.82 -18.02 1.71
C GLU A 104 -10.62 -18.50 0.27
N ILE A 105 -9.39 -18.59 -0.21
CA ILE A 105 -9.07 -18.90 -1.61
C ILE A 105 -8.13 -20.11 -1.72
N CYS A 106 -7.12 -20.20 -0.85
CA CYS A 106 -6.06 -21.18 -0.98
C CYS A 106 -6.42 -22.49 -0.26
N PRO A 107 -6.38 -23.66 -0.95
CA PRO A 107 -6.70 -24.95 -0.33
C PRO A 107 -5.74 -25.35 0.81
N SER A 108 -4.53 -24.79 0.85
CA SER A 108 -3.57 -24.98 1.94
C SER A 108 -3.71 -23.94 3.07
N GLY A 109 -4.60 -22.98 2.94
CA GLY A 109 -4.79 -21.92 3.92
C GLY A 109 -5.41 -22.45 5.22
N CYS A 110 -4.77 -22.14 6.35
CA CYS A 110 -5.24 -22.53 7.69
C CYS A 110 -5.93 -21.36 8.42
N ILE A 111 -5.72 -20.13 7.99
CA ILE A 111 -6.30 -18.93 8.60
C ILE A 111 -6.78 -17.95 7.52
N ASP A 112 -7.77 -17.15 7.89
CA ASP A 112 -8.19 -15.98 7.10
C ASP A 112 -7.17 -14.87 7.26
N THR A 113 -6.31 -14.76 6.26
CA THR A 113 -5.20 -13.79 6.25
C THR A 113 -5.66 -12.39 5.95
N TYR A 114 -6.72 -12.24 5.13
CA TYR A 114 -7.19 -10.92 4.73
C TYR A 114 -7.89 -10.18 5.87
N THR A 115 -8.79 -10.84 6.57
CA THR A 115 -9.45 -10.27 7.75
C THR A 115 -8.41 -9.87 8.81
N LEU A 116 -7.45 -10.73 9.10
CA LEU A 116 -6.37 -10.42 10.04
C LEU A 116 -5.50 -9.26 9.57
N ALA A 117 -5.14 -9.22 8.28
CA ALA A 117 -4.37 -8.12 7.72
C ALA A 117 -5.12 -6.79 7.80
N LYS A 118 -6.43 -6.80 7.55
CA LYS A 118 -7.29 -5.63 7.65
C LYS A 118 -7.38 -5.10 9.09
N GLU A 119 -7.60 -5.97 10.06
CA GLU A 119 -7.63 -5.60 11.48
C GLU A 119 -6.29 -4.99 11.95
N LEU A 120 -5.17 -5.58 11.52
CA LEU A 120 -3.83 -5.06 11.83
C LEU A 120 -3.60 -3.70 11.16
N ASP A 121 -4.02 -3.56 9.91
CA ASP A 121 -3.87 -2.31 9.16
C ASP A 121 -4.71 -1.18 9.78
N GLU A 122 -5.98 -1.43 10.07
CA GLU A 122 -6.89 -0.49 10.73
C GLU A 122 -6.35 -0.03 12.09
N ARG A 123 -5.70 -0.92 12.83
CA ARG A 123 -5.15 -0.63 14.16
C ARG A 123 -3.81 0.11 14.12
N TYR A 124 -2.94 -0.19 13.15
CA TYR A 124 -1.53 0.23 13.21
C TYR A 124 -1.06 1.06 12.03
N PHE A 125 -1.74 1.03 10.88
CA PHE A 125 -1.30 1.75 9.69
C PHE A 125 -0.97 3.22 9.96
N GLY A 126 0.15 3.67 9.43
CA GLY A 126 0.57 5.06 9.50
C GLY A 126 1.10 5.54 10.86
N ARG A 127 1.09 4.71 11.92
CA ARG A 127 1.66 5.09 13.23
C ARG A 127 3.13 5.46 13.07
N GLU A 128 3.52 6.58 13.67
CA GLU A 128 4.91 7.02 13.69
C GLU A 128 5.73 6.16 14.65
N LEU A 129 6.91 5.77 14.19
CA LEU A 129 7.87 4.94 14.91
C LEU A 129 9.28 5.48 14.64
N PRO A 130 10.31 5.11 15.40
CA PRO A 130 11.69 5.51 15.10
C PRO A 130 12.18 5.02 13.74
N HIS A 131 11.69 3.85 13.28
CA HIS A 131 12.00 3.24 12.00
C HIS A 131 10.74 2.72 11.29
N LYS A 132 10.88 2.39 9.98
CA LYS A 132 9.81 1.71 9.23
C LYS A 132 9.47 0.37 9.89
N PHE A 133 8.19 0.01 9.90
CA PHE A 133 7.73 -1.24 10.48
C PHE A 133 6.74 -1.93 9.53
N LYS A 134 6.85 -3.24 9.39
CA LYS A 134 6.12 -4.04 8.43
C LYS A 134 5.51 -5.27 9.09
N PHE A 135 4.24 -5.54 8.76
CA PHE A 135 3.58 -6.81 9.03
C PHE A 135 3.48 -7.63 7.75
N GLY A 136 3.59 -8.95 7.88
CA GLY A 136 3.32 -9.91 6.81
C GLY A 136 2.52 -11.09 7.35
N VAL A 137 1.42 -11.45 6.68
CA VAL A 137 0.52 -12.51 7.10
C VAL A 137 0.46 -13.60 6.03
N THR A 138 0.82 -14.85 6.37
CA THR A 138 0.70 -16.00 5.47
C THR A 138 -0.21 -17.06 6.05
N GLY A 139 -1.02 -17.69 5.22
CA GLY A 139 -2.10 -18.58 5.62
C GLY A 139 -1.68 -19.97 6.07
N CYS A 140 -0.44 -20.40 5.80
CA CYS A 140 0.05 -21.75 6.12
C CYS A 140 1.57 -21.82 6.13
N GLN A 141 2.11 -23.00 6.45
CA GLN A 141 3.55 -23.24 6.54
C GLN A 141 4.31 -23.17 5.20
N ASN A 142 3.61 -23.21 4.05
CA ASN A 142 4.25 -22.98 2.74
C ASN A 142 4.88 -21.59 2.60
N ASN A 143 4.38 -20.63 3.40
CA ASN A 143 5.00 -19.32 3.56
C ASN A 143 5.28 -18.56 2.25
N CYS A 144 4.36 -18.60 1.30
CA CYS A 144 4.50 -18.00 -0.03
C CYS A 144 4.80 -16.49 0.01
N LEU A 145 4.37 -15.79 1.07
CA LEU A 145 4.61 -14.36 1.28
C LEU A 145 5.95 -14.07 1.96
N LYS A 146 6.67 -15.08 2.43
CA LYS A 146 7.91 -14.92 3.20
C LYS A 146 7.73 -14.02 4.42
N ALA A 147 6.87 -14.47 5.33
CA ALA A 147 6.49 -13.67 6.52
C ALA A 147 7.71 -13.20 7.34
N GLU A 148 8.79 -13.98 7.35
CA GLU A 148 10.04 -13.67 8.06
C GLU A 148 10.80 -12.43 7.51
N GLU A 149 10.50 -11.97 6.30
CA GLU A 149 11.10 -10.75 5.75
C GLU A 149 10.45 -9.47 6.31
N ASN A 150 9.49 -9.60 7.21
CA ASN A 150 8.80 -8.50 7.89
C ASN A 150 9.25 -8.39 9.35
N ASP A 151 9.03 -7.23 9.95
CA ASP A 151 9.35 -6.99 11.38
C ASP A 151 8.46 -7.87 12.28
N VAL A 152 7.22 -8.11 11.85
CA VAL A 152 6.33 -9.14 12.42
C VAL A 152 5.79 -10.00 11.29
N GLY A 153 6.11 -11.30 11.33
CA GLY A 153 5.59 -12.32 10.42
C GLY A 153 4.62 -13.26 11.14
N ILE A 154 3.41 -13.40 10.60
CA ILE A 154 2.37 -14.29 11.11
C ILE A 154 2.16 -15.42 10.12
N LYS A 155 2.21 -16.67 10.61
CA LYS A 155 1.96 -17.86 9.80
C LYS A 155 0.82 -18.68 10.38
N GLY A 156 -0.13 -19.04 9.52
CA GLY A 156 -1.16 -20.00 9.86
C GLY A 156 -0.58 -21.39 10.08
N GLY A 157 -1.14 -22.13 11.03
CA GLY A 157 -0.81 -23.52 11.31
C GLY A 157 -2.03 -24.27 11.81
N MET A 158 -2.00 -25.59 11.72
CA MET A 158 -2.99 -26.43 12.38
C MET A 158 -2.44 -26.82 13.76
N THR A 159 -3.29 -26.70 14.78
CA THR A 159 -3.06 -27.36 16.09
C THR A 159 -3.45 -28.81 15.95
N VAL A 160 -2.56 -29.71 16.37
CA VAL A 160 -2.80 -31.14 16.47
C VAL A 160 -3.50 -31.39 17.80
#